data_de99a0d192d6c5f128dd3d13c0c926bd
#
_entry.id   de99a0d192d6c5f128dd3d13c0c926bd
#
_cell.length_a   1.000
_cell.length_b   1.000
_cell.length_c   1.000
_cell.angle_alpha   90.00
_cell.angle_beta   90.00
_cell.angle_gamma   90.00
#
_symmetry.space_group_name_H-M   'P 1'
#
loop_
_entity.id
_entity.type
_entity.pdbx_description
1 polymer ?
#
loop_
_entity_poly.entity_id
_entity_poly.type
_entity_poly.pdbx_seq_one_letter_code
_entity_poly.pdbx_strand_id
1 'polypeptide(L)'
;MHLGSTLIFAGAVDEAIIHLRQAIRLNPFPEYYYYYHLGRCYMMKGQYKDALAEGKKAVQLAPDAHIIHLFLAYNYALLDREEEARTSLAKTLQLEPTLSVAKISRLTLFKNQADIKFIIHTARKAGVPE
;
A
#
# COMPACT_ATOMS: atom_id res chain seq x y z
N MET A 1 13.10 -23.96 2.82
CA MET A 1 13.71 -22.65 2.96
C MET A 1 12.74 -21.50 2.76
N HIS A 2 11.99 -21.48 1.68
CA HIS A 2 10.99 -20.45 1.44
C HIS A 2 9.89 -20.44 2.51
N LEU A 3 9.49 -21.60 2.97
CA LEU A 3 8.45 -21.72 4.00
C LEU A 3 8.89 -21.05 5.30
N GLY A 4 10.13 -21.28 5.72
CA GLY A 4 10.68 -20.65 6.92
C GLY A 4 10.74 -19.13 6.79
N SER A 5 11.20 -18.64 5.63
CA SER A 5 11.26 -17.21 5.35
C SER A 5 9.88 -16.58 5.37
N THR A 6 8.88 -17.26 4.81
CA THR A 6 7.49 -16.79 4.80
C THR A 6 6.94 -16.67 6.21
N LEU A 7 7.22 -17.66 7.06
CA LEU A 7 6.75 -17.62 8.46
C LEU A 7 7.41 -16.50 9.24
N ILE A 8 8.71 -16.28 9.06
CA ILE A 8 9.43 -15.18 9.71
C ILE A 8 8.86 -13.84 9.25
N PHE A 9 8.62 -13.70 7.96
CA PHE A 9 8.05 -12.47 7.40
C PHE A 9 6.66 -12.19 7.96
N ALA A 10 5.80 -13.22 8.03
CA ALA A 10 4.44 -13.06 8.58
C ALA A 10 4.49 -12.65 10.05
N GLY A 11 5.40 -13.23 10.84
CA GLY A 11 5.60 -12.85 12.23
C GLY A 11 6.03 -11.40 12.38
N ALA A 12 6.97 -10.95 11.53
CA ALA A 12 7.43 -9.57 11.52
C ALA A 12 6.31 -8.59 11.17
N VAL A 13 5.43 -8.97 10.24
CA VAL A 13 4.28 -8.13 9.88
C VAL A 13 3.31 -8.01 11.05
N ASP A 14 3.01 -9.10 11.75
CA ASP A 14 2.13 -9.07 12.91
C ASP A 14 2.70 -8.21 14.03
N GLU A 15 4.00 -8.29 14.29
CA GLU A 15 4.67 -7.43 15.27
C GLU A 15 4.58 -5.97 14.86
N ALA A 16 4.80 -5.68 13.58
CA ALA A 16 4.71 -4.31 13.06
C ALA A 16 3.30 -3.74 13.26
N ILE A 17 2.26 -4.54 13.04
CA ILE A 17 0.88 -4.12 13.27
C ILE A 17 0.67 -3.73 14.73
N ILE A 18 1.15 -4.55 15.66
CA ILE A 18 1.02 -4.28 17.09
C ILE A 18 1.72 -2.96 17.45
N HIS A 19 2.96 -2.77 16.99
CA HIS A 19 3.73 -1.56 17.29
C HIS A 19 3.10 -0.31 16.69
N LEU A 20 2.61 -0.40 15.44
CA LEU A 20 1.97 0.73 14.78
C LEU A 20 0.67 1.11 15.47
N ARG A 21 -0.14 0.13 15.87
CA ARG A 21 -1.36 0.41 16.63
C ARG A 21 -1.07 1.09 17.95
N GLN A 22 -0.01 0.66 18.65
CA GLN A 22 0.39 1.29 19.90
C GLN A 22 0.86 2.73 19.65
N ALA A 23 1.67 2.95 18.61
CA ALA A 23 2.16 4.28 18.27
C ALA A 23 1.01 5.24 17.98
N ILE A 24 -0.01 4.78 17.23
CA ILE A 24 -1.19 5.57 16.90
C ILE A 24 -1.98 5.89 18.17
N ARG A 25 -2.19 4.89 19.02
CA ARG A 25 -2.96 5.07 20.25
C ARG A 25 -2.30 6.03 21.24
N LEU A 26 -0.97 6.01 21.32
CA LEU A 26 -0.21 6.82 22.28
C LEU A 26 0.06 8.22 21.78
N ASN A 27 -0.14 8.49 20.50
CA ASN A 27 0.10 9.80 19.91
C ASN A 27 -1.22 10.53 19.70
N PRO A 28 -1.47 11.68 20.34
CA PRO A 28 -2.73 12.41 20.17
C PRO A 28 -2.96 12.93 18.75
N PHE A 29 -1.88 13.11 17.97
CA PHE A 29 -1.96 13.59 16.60
C PHE A 29 -1.07 12.74 15.70
N PRO A 30 -1.48 11.47 15.42
CA PRO A 30 -0.65 10.58 14.61
C PRO A 30 -0.48 11.12 13.20
N GLU A 31 0.73 11.03 12.67
CA GLU A 31 0.99 11.45 11.30
C GLU A 31 0.46 10.41 10.31
N TYR A 32 0.20 10.85 9.07
CA TYR A 32 -0.43 10.00 8.05
C TYR A 32 0.34 8.71 7.77
N TYR A 33 1.67 8.74 7.86
CA TYR A 33 2.48 7.58 7.51
C TYR A 33 2.31 6.41 8.49
N TYR A 34 1.88 6.65 9.72
CA TYR A 34 1.54 5.56 10.64
C TYR A 34 0.39 4.72 10.08
N TYR A 35 -0.66 5.39 9.62
CA TYR A 35 -1.82 4.72 9.02
C TYR A 35 -1.44 4.06 7.69
N TYR A 36 -0.61 4.71 6.90
CA TYR A 36 -0.13 4.16 5.64
C TYR A 36 0.66 2.86 5.86
N HIS A 37 1.60 2.87 6.79
CA HIS A 37 2.39 1.67 7.09
C HIS A 37 1.54 0.55 7.69
N LEU A 38 0.59 0.90 8.55
CA LEU A 38 -0.35 -0.09 9.09
C LEU A 38 -1.18 -0.70 7.94
N GLY A 39 -1.65 0.13 7.03
CA GLY A 39 -2.37 -0.34 5.85
C GLY A 39 -1.53 -1.27 4.99
N ARG A 40 -0.26 -0.94 4.79
CA ARG A 40 0.65 -1.81 4.03
C ARG A 40 0.81 -3.17 4.70
N CYS A 41 0.88 -3.21 6.02
CA CYS A 41 0.94 -4.48 6.74
C CYS A 41 -0.30 -5.32 6.49
N TYR A 42 -1.48 -4.71 6.53
CA TYR A 42 -2.72 -5.42 6.24
C TYR A 42 -2.75 -5.92 4.78
N MET A 43 -2.29 -5.10 3.84
CA MET A 43 -2.23 -5.49 2.43
C MET A 43 -1.33 -6.71 2.23
N MET A 44 -0.19 -6.75 2.90
CA MET A 44 0.74 -7.88 2.85
C MET A 44 0.13 -9.16 3.39
N LYS A 45 -0.84 -9.04 4.30
CA LYS A 45 -1.57 -10.19 4.86
C LYS A 45 -2.80 -10.56 4.03
N GLY A 46 -3.05 -9.87 2.92
CA GLY A 46 -4.23 -10.10 2.11
C GLY A 46 -5.50 -9.49 2.68
N GLN A 47 -5.39 -8.65 3.70
CA GLN A 47 -6.53 -7.98 4.34
C GLN A 47 -6.75 -6.62 3.69
N TYR A 48 -7.23 -6.63 2.43
CA TYR A 48 -7.31 -5.43 1.61
C TYR A 48 -8.37 -4.43 2.11
N LYS A 49 -9.46 -4.91 2.71
CA LYS A 49 -10.47 -4.01 3.29
C LYS A 49 -9.92 -3.26 4.49
N ASP A 50 -9.17 -3.94 5.34
CA ASP A 50 -8.51 -3.30 6.48
C ASP A 50 -7.45 -2.32 6.00
N ALA A 51 -6.72 -2.68 4.95
CA ALA A 51 -5.74 -1.80 4.33
C ALA A 51 -6.40 -0.51 3.82
N LEU A 52 -7.56 -0.63 3.16
CA LEU A 52 -8.31 0.53 2.69
C LEU A 52 -8.75 1.44 3.83
N ALA A 53 -9.21 0.86 4.93
CA ALA A 53 -9.65 1.65 6.09
C ALA A 53 -8.52 2.53 6.60
N GLU A 54 -7.30 1.98 6.71
CA GLU A 54 -6.14 2.75 7.15
C GLU A 54 -5.69 3.75 6.09
N GLY A 55 -5.75 3.37 4.81
CA GLY A 55 -5.42 4.27 3.71
C GLY A 55 -6.35 5.48 3.65
N LYS A 56 -7.63 5.30 3.93
CA LYS A 56 -8.59 6.40 3.98
C LYS A 56 -8.30 7.38 5.11
N LYS A 57 -7.85 6.88 6.26
CA LYS A 57 -7.39 7.75 7.36
C LYS A 57 -6.15 8.53 6.94
N ALA A 58 -5.20 7.88 6.29
CA ALA A 58 -3.98 8.52 5.82
C ALA A 58 -4.28 9.63 4.80
N VAL A 59 -5.20 9.40 3.87
CA VAL A 59 -5.52 10.38 2.83
C VAL A 59 -6.22 11.62 3.41
N GLN A 60 -6.96 11.47 4.50
CA GLN A 60 -7.56 12.61 5.18
C GLN A 60 -6.49 13.53 5.77
N LEU A 61 -5.38 12.96 6.22
CA LEU A 61 -4.28 13.73 6.82
C LEU A 61 -3.31 14.26 5.77
N ALA A 62 -3.20 13.60 4.61
CA ALA A 62 -2.27 13.98 3.55
C ALA A 62 -2.94 13.81 2.18
N PRO A 63 -3.92 14.67 1.85
CA PRO A 63 -4.70 14.52 0.61
C PRO A 63 -3.89 14.72 -0.67
N ASP A 64 -2.72 15.35 -0.59
CA ASP A 64 -1.86 15.59 -1.75
C ASP A 64 -0.69 14.60 -1.85
N ALA A 65 -0.67 13.58 -1.01
CA ALA A 65 0.37 12.55 -1.08
C ALA A 65 -0.02 11.50 -2.12
N HIS A 66 0.62 11.54 -3.29
CA HIS A 66 0.29 10.62 -4.39
C HIS A 66 0.43 9.14 -4.00
N ILE A 67 1.40 8.83 -3.15
CA ILE A 67 1.62 7.43 -2.74
C ILE A 67 0.40 6.85 -2.01
N ILE A 68 -0.33 7.67 -1.27
CA ILE A 68 -1.52 7.21 -0.56
C ILE A 68 -2.66 6.92 -1.53
N HIS A 69 -2.86 7.79 -2.52
CA HIS A 69 -3.86 7.55 -3.56
C HIS A 69 -3.53 6.30 -4.38
N LEU A 70 -2.25 6.08 -4.68
CA LEU A 70 -1.79 4.87 -5.35
C LEU A 70 -2.07 3.64 -4.50
N PHE A 71 -1.81 3.72 -3.20
CA PHE A 71 -2.10 2.64 -2.26
C PHE A 71 -3.59 2.30 -2.26
N LEU A 72 -4.46 3.30 -2.24
CA LEU A 72 -5.91 3.08 -2.35
C LEU A 72 -6.26 2.40 -3.66
N ALA A 73 -5.69 2.85 -4.78
CA ALA A 73 -5.93 2.25 -6.08
C ALA A 73 -5.55 0.76 -6.10
N TYR A 74 -4.42 0.43 -5.50
CA TYR A 74 -3.97 -0.97 -5.40
C TYR A 74 -5.00 -1.83 -4.66
N ASN A 75 -5.44 -1.39 -3.50
CA ASN A 75 -6.35 -2.19 -2.69
C ASN A 75 -7.75 -2.28 -3.30
N TYR A 76 -8.22 -1.21 -3.94
CA TYR A 76 -9.47 -1.27 -4.69
C TYR A 76 -9.37 -2.27 -5.84
N ALA A 77 -8.25 -2.27 -6.58
CA ALA A 77 -8.04 -3.22 -7.68
C ALA A 77 -8.00 -4.66 -7.16
N LEU A 78 -7.33 -4.89 -6.03
CA LEU A 78 -7.25 -6.23 -5.44
C LEU A 78 -8.60 -6.72 -4.92
N LEU A 79 -9.53 -5.81 -4.64
CA LEU A 79 -10.90 -6.14 -4.25
C LEU A 79 -11.86 -6.15 -5.44
N ASP A 80 -11.36 -6.01 -6.66
CA ASP A 80 -12.13 -5.94 -7.90
C ASP A 80 -13.11 -4.77 -7.95
N ARG A 81 -12.81 -3.69 -7.22
CA ARG A 81 -13.57 -2.45 -7.23
C ARG A 81 -12.95 -1.51 -8.25
N GLU A 82 -13.17 -1.80 -9.53
CA GLU A 82 -12.48 -1.16 -10.66
C GLU A 82 -12.72 0.33 -10.77
N GLU A 83 -13.97 0.76 -10.55
CA GLU A 83 -14.32 2.18 -10.69
C GLU A 83 -13.60 3.04 -9.67
N GLU A 84 -13.58 2.59 -8.43
CA GLU A 84 -12.89 3.29 -7.35
C GLU A 84 -11.37 3.24 -7.54
N ALA A 85 -10.86 2.12 -8.07
CA ALA A 85 -9.44 2.02 -8.42
C ALA A 85 -9.06 3.06 -9.47
N ARG A 86 -9.89 3.23 -10.50
CA ARG A 86 -9.64 4.23 -11.54
C ARG A 86 -9.65 5.65 -10.99
N THR A 87 -10.61 5.95 -10.11
CA THR A 87 -10.72 7.27 -9.50
C THR A 87 -9.46 7.60 -8.68
N SER A 88 -9.02 6.64 -7.86
CA SER A 88 -7.81 6.81 -7.05
C SER A 88 -6.57 6.93 -7.91
N LEU A 89 -6.48 6.14 -8.98
CA LEU A 89 -5.35 6.20 -9.92
C LEU A 89 -5.33 7.54 -10.66
N ALA A 90 -6.49 8.04 -11.08
CA ALA A 90 -6.57 9.35 -11.74
C ALA A 90 -6.01 10.44 -10.84
N LYS A 91 -6.35 10.41 -9.56
CA LYS A 91 -5.80 11.36 -8.58
C LYS A 91 -4.29 11.19 -8.42
N THR A 92 -3.82 9.94 -8.38
CA THR A 92 -2.40 9.63 -8.32
C THR A 92 -1.65 10.24 -9.50
N LEU A 93 -2.16 10.06 -10.71
CA LEU A 93 -1.52 10.56 -11.92
C LEU A 93 -1.62 12.08 -12.04
N GLN A 94 -2.64 12.69 -11.45
CA GLN A 94 -2.74 14.14 -11.36
C GLN A 94 -1.63 14.71 -10.50
N LEU A 95 -1.32 14.05 -9.38
CA LEU A 95 -0.28 14.47 -8.44
C LEU A 95 1.12 14.08 -8.89
N GLU A 96 1.24 12.95 -9.60
CA GLU A 96 2.52 12.44 -10.10
C GLU A 96 2.35 11.94 -11.53
N PRO A 97 2.39 12.85 -12.53
CA PRO A 97 2.11 12.48 -13.92
C PRO A 97 3.13 11.52 -14.55
N THR A 98 4.32 11.42 -13.97
CA THR A 98 5.40 10.58 -14.53
C THR A 98 5.36 9.14 -13.98
N LEU A 99 4.38 8.80 -13.17
CA LEU A 99 4.28 7.46 -12.60
C LEU A 99 4.07 6.41 -13.70
N SER A 100 4.82 5.31 -13.60
CA SER A 100 4.75 4.20 -14.55
C SER A 100 5.12 2.90 -13.85
N VAL A 101 4.76 1.77 -14.45
CA VAL A 101 5.18 0.46 -13.96
C VAL A 101 6.72 0.38 -13.94
N ALA A 102 7.38 0.90 -14.98
CA ALA A 102 8.84 0.92 -15.03
C ALA A 102 9.45 1.69 -13.87
N LYS A 103 8.88 2.84 -13.52
CA LYS A 103 9.35 3.65 -12.38
C LYS A 103 9.13 2.91 -11.05
N ILE A 104 7.97 2.31 -10.88
CA ILE A 104 7.66 1.52 -9.69
C ILE A 104 8.65 0.36 -9.56
N SER A 105 8.93 -0.33 -10.66
CA SER A 105 9.89 -1.44 -10.68
C SER A 105 11.27 -1.00 -10.21
N ARG A 106 11.72 0.19 -10.65
CA ARG A 106 13.02 0.72 -10.21
C ARG A 106 13.05 1.07 -8.73
N LEU A 107 11.93 1.63 -8.22
CA LEU A 107 11.84 2.01 -6.81
C LEU A 107 11.79 0.81 -5.87
N THR A 108 11.42 -0.36 -6.39
CA THR A 108 11.33 -1.58 -5.60
C THR A 108 12.54 -2.51 -5.79
N LEU A 109 13.65 -1.97 -6.31
CA LEU A 109 14.83 -2.75 -6.69
C LEU A 109 15.39 -3.62 -5.56
N PHE A 110 15.30 -3.15 -4.32
CA PHE A 110 15.89 -3.85 -3.17
C PHE A 110 14.93 -4.78 -2.44
N LYS A 111 13.69 -4.92 -2.93
CA LYS A 111 12.71 -5.85 -2.36
C LYS A 111 12.93 -7.23 -2.96
N ASN A 112 12.41 -8.28 -2.29
CA ASN A 112 12.54 -9.62 -2.83
C ASN A 112 11.70 -9.79 -4.10
N GLN A 113 12.01 -10.83 -4.90
CA GLN A 113 11.38 -11.03 -6.21
C GLN A 113 9.88 -11.23 -6.12
N ALA A 114 9.41 -11.95 -5.09
CA ALA A 114 7.98 -12.20 -4.92
C ALA A 114 7.23 -10.89 -4.67
N ASP A 115 7.79 -10.02 -3.82
CA ASP A 115 7.19 -8.72 -3.51
C ASP A 115 7.17 -7.81 -4.74
N ILE A 116 8.26 -7.81 -5.50
CA ILE A 116 8.35 -7.01 -6.74
C ILE A 116 7.29 -7.47 -7.73
N LYS A 117 7.16 -8.78 -7.95
CA LYS A 117 6.16 -9.33 -8.87
C LYS A 117 4.75 -8.98 -8.43
N PHE A 118 4.48 -9.07 -7.13
CA PHE A 118 3.17 -8.73 -6.59
C PHE A 118 2.84 -7.25 -6.82
N ILE A 119 3.78 -6.37 -6.54
CA ILE A 119 3.59 -4.92 -6.70
C ILE A 119 3.39 -4.58 -8.19
N ILE A 120 4.18 -5.14 -9.07
CA ILE A 120 4.06 -4.90 -10.53
C ILE A 120 2.72 -5.40 -11.04
N HIS A 121 2.33 -6.63 -10.65
CA HIS A 121 1.04 -7.19 -11.04
C HIS A 121 -0.11 -6.30 -10.55
N THR A 122 -0.04 -5.86 -9.30
CA THR A 122 -1.06 -5.02 -8.70
C THR A 122 -1.13 -3.66 -9.39
N ALA A 123 0.03 -3.06 -9.69
CA ALA A 123 0.09 -1.78 -10.40
C ALA A 123 -0.58 -1.89 -11.77
N ARG A 124 -0.30 -2.96 -12.53
CA ARG A 124 -0.95 -3.19 -13.82
C ARG A 124 -2.45 -3.40 -13.68
N LYS A 125 -2.85 -4.16 -12.68
CA LYS A 125 -4.28 -4.40 -12.41
C LYS A 125 -5.00 -3.09 -12.08
N ALA A 126 -4.35 -2.18 -11.36
CA ALA A 126 -4.90 -0.87 -11.04
C ALA A 126 -4.92 0.09 -12.24
N GLY A 127 -4.22 -0.24 -13.33
CA GLY A 127 -4.20 0.56 -14.53
C GLY A 127 -3.03 1.54 -14.64
N VAL A 128 -1.99 1.35 -13.86
CA VAL A 128 -0.79 2.21 -13.94
C VAL A 128 -0.15 2.07 -15.33
N PRO A 129 0.21 3.17 -16.00
CA PRO A 129 0.85 3.11 -17.31
C PRO A 129 2.20 2.38 -17.27
N GLU A 130 2.54 1.68 -18.37
CA GLU A 130 3.81 0.97 -18.46
C GLU A 130 4.97 1.96 -18.49
#